data_5a877ba64b198f72744e86131f0ead1c
#
_entry.id   5a877ba64b198f72744e86131f0ead1c
#
_cell.length_a   1.000
_cell.length_b   1.000
_cell.length_c   1.000
_cell.angle_alpha   90.00
_cell.angle_beta   90.00
_cell.angle_gamma   90.00
#
_symmetry.space_group_name_H-M   'P 1'
#
loop_
_entity.id
_entity.type
_entity.pdbx_description
1 polymer ?
#
loop_
_entity_poly.entity_id
_entity_poly.type
_entity_poly.pdbx_seq_one_letter_code
_entity_poly.pdbx_strand_id
1 'polypeptide(L)'
;TGNEHIKKEMEVSLQAGELVGKLYNAILKQYKNPDDSESLKSLNMLCVRLVFCLYAEDAGIFGKHGMFHDYLRQFEAKSARKALIELFQVLDQKDSERDPYLDEDLAAFPYVNGGLFADENIEIPNFTEEIMDILLEKASADFDWSEISPTIFGAVFESTLNPETRRSGGMHYTSIENIHKVNLSMLNNWFS
;
A
#
# COMPACT_ATOMS: atom_id res chain seq x y z
N THR A 1 -28.41 6.29 10.65
CA THR A 1 -28.48 5.30 11.70
C THR A 1 -27.19 4.51 11.81
N GLY A 2 -26.87 4.00 13.01
CA GLY A 2 -25.65 3.24 13.27
C GLY A 2 -25.52 1.98 12.41
N ASN A 3 -26.63 1.35 12.04
CA ASN A 3 -26.64 0.14 11.23
C ASN A 3 -26.25 0.40 9.77
N GLU A 4 -26.65 1.51 9.22
CA GLU A 4 -26.28 1.90 7.84
C GLU A 4 -24.81 2.25 7.74
N HIS A 5 -24.27 2.91 8.75
CA HIS A 5 -22.86 3.27 8.83
C HIS A 5 -21.97 2.03 8.91
N ILE A 6 -22.32 1.07 9.76
CA ILE A 6 -21.62 -0.21 9.91
C ILE A 6 -21.64 -0.99 8.59
N LYS A 7 -22.81 -1.04 7.94
CA LYS A 7 -22.97 -1.74 6.67
C LYS A 7 -22.09 -1.14 5.58
N LYS A 8 -22.03 0.19 5.50
CA LYS A 8 -21.20 0.90 4.55
C LYS A 8 -19.71 0.64 4.81
N GLU A 9 -19.27 0.68 6.06
CA GLU A 9 -17.89 0.36 6.44
C GLU A 9 -17.50 -1.06 6.02
N MET A 10 -18.40 -2.02 6.19
CA MET A 10 -18.16 -3.40 5.78
C MET A 10 -18.02 -3.54 4.27
N GLU A 11 -18.87 -2.86 3.51
CA GLU A 11 -18.81 -2.86 2.04
C GLU A 11 -17.49 -2.27 1.53
N VAL A 12 -17.08 -1.15 2.09
CA VAL A 12 -15.82 -0.48 1.73
C VAL A 12 -14.63 -1.38 2.08
N SER A 13 -14.66 -2.02 3.24
CA SER A 13 -13.61 -2.94 3.68
C SER A 13 -13.48 -4.15 2.77
N LEU A 14 -14.61 -4.71 2.30
CA LEU A 14 -14.62 -5.81 1.35
C LEU A 14 -14.00 -5.42 0.02
N GLN A 15 -14.37 -4.25 -0.50
CA GLN A 15 -13.81 -3.73 -1.75
C GLN A 15 -12.31 -3.51 -1.63
N ALA A 16 -11.87 -2.92 -0.52
CA ALA A 16 -10.44 -2.72 -0.25
C ALA A 16 -9.68 -4.05 -0.23
N GLY A 17 -10.21 -5.05 0.46
CA GLY A 17 -9.61 -6.37 0.53
C GLY A 17 -9.50 -7.04 -0.84
N GLU A 18 -10.53 -6.91 -1.67
CA GLU A 18 -10.51 -7.43 -3.04
C GLU A 18 -9.44 -6.76 -3.90
N LEU A 19 -9.30 -5.44 -3.78
CA LEU A 19 -8.30 -4.68 -4.52
C LEU A 19 -6.88 -5.07 -4.10
N VAL A 20 -6.63 -5.20 -2.79
CA VAL A 20 -5.33 -5.64 -2.27
C VAL A 20 -5.03 -7.05 -2.75
N GLY A 21 -6.02 -7.94 -2.73
CA GLY A 21 -5.87 -9.32 -3.21
C GLY A 21 -5.51 -9.39 -4.69
N LYS A 22 -6.19 -8.60 -5.53
CA LYS A 22 -5.90 -8.51 -6.96
C LYS A 22 -4.48 -7.99 -7.21
N LEU A 23 -4.11 -6.94 -6.50
CA LEU A 23 -2.78 -6.34 -6.61
C LEU A 23 -1.70 -7.35 -6.20
N TYR A 24 -1.89 -8.00 -5.07
CA TYR A 24 -0.98 -9.03 -4.57
C TYR A 24 -0.77 -10.13 -5.60
N ASN A 25 -1.86 -10.70 -6.12
CA ASN A 25 -1.78 -11.80 -7.08
C ASN A 25 -1.12 -11.40 -8.39
N ALA A 26 -1.40 -10.20 -8.87
CA ALA A 26 -0.79 -9.68 -10.11
C ALA A 26 0.72 -9.48 -9.96
N ILE A 27 1.16 -8.96 -8.81
CA ILE A 27 2.59 -8.73 -8.54
C ILE A 27 3.31 -10.06 -8.28
N LEU A 28 2.67 -11.00 -7.57
CA LEU A 28 3.25 -12.32 -7.28
C LEU A 28 3.73 -13.04 -8.54
N LYS A 29 2.97 -12.95 -9.62
CA LYS A 29 3.31 -13.57 -10.90
C LYS A 29 4.63 -13.09 -11.48
N GLN A 30 5.10 -11.92 -11.07
CA GLN A 30 6.30 -11.29 -11.63
C GLN A 30 7.57 -11.66 -10.88
N TYR A 31 7.47 -12.25 -9.71
CA TYR A 31 8.64 -12.70 -8.96
C TYR A 31 9.28 -13.90 -9.66
N LYS A 32 10.62 -13.90 -9.71
CA LYS A 32 11.38 -15.00 -10.32
C LYS A 32 11.28 -16.29 -9.52
N ASN A 33 11.22 -16.14 -8.19
CA ASN A 33 11.14 -17.27 -7.25
C ASN A 33 9.94 -17.08 -6.32
N PRO A 34 8.71 -17.27 -6.82
CA PRO A 34 7.50 -16.96 -6.04
C PRO A 34 7.28 -17.85 -4.82
N ASP A 35 7.96 -19.01 -4.76
CA ASP A 35 7.86 -19.92 -3.62
C ASP A 35 8.90 -19.64 -2.52
N ASP A 36 9.86 -18.76 -2.79
CA ASP A 36 10.90 -18.40 -1.84
C ASP A 36 10.34 -17.51 -0.74
N SER A 37 10.67 -17.82 0.53
CA SER A 37 10.18 -17.09 1.69
C SER A 37 10.61 -15.61 1.69
N GLU A 38 11.81 -15.31 1.19
CA GLU A 38 12.30 -13.93 1.11
C GLU A 38 11.53 -13.14 0.05
N SER A 39 11.20 -13.76 -1.08
CA SER A 39 10.37 -13.14 -2.11
C SER A 39 8.96 -12.84 -1.58
N LEU A 40 8.38 -13.75 -0.81
CA LEU A 40 7.06 -13.54 -0.22
C LEU A 40 7.06 -12.43 0.83
N LYS A 41 8.12 -12.31 1.63
CA LYS A 41 8.29 -11.21 2.57
C LYS A 41 8.40 -9.88 1.83
N SER A 42 9.17 -9.85 0.74
CA SER A 42 9.30 -8.66 -0.11
C SER A 42 7.97 -8.25 -0.72
N LEU A 43 7.21 -9.22 -1.23
CA LEU A 43 5.89 -8.98 -1.80
C LEU A 43 4.92 -8.40 -0.76
N ASN A 44 4.90 -8.96 0.44
CA ASN A 44 4.06 -8.43 1.53
C ASN A 44 4.42 -6.98 1.85
N MET A 45 5.70 -6.69 1.99
CA MET A 45 6.16 -5.33 2.28
C MET A 45 5.84 -4.37 1.13
N LEU A 46 6.04 -4.81 -0.11
CA LEU A 46 5.70 -4.00 -1.28
C LEU A 46 4.21 -3.66 -1.30
N CYS A 47 3.34 -4.63 -1.08
CA CYS A 47 1.91 -4.40 -1.04
C CYS A 47 1.53 -3.44 0.08
N VAL A 48 2.12 -3.59 1.27
CA VAL A 48 1.89 -2.66 2.39
C VAL A 48 2.27 -1.23 1.99
N ARG A 49 3.43 -1.05 1.36
CA ARG A 49 3.88 0.27 0.91
C ARG A 49 2.96 0.88 -0.15
N LEU A 50 2.53 0.09 -1.12
CA LEU A 50 1.64 0.57 -2.19
C LEU A 50 0.27 0.97 -1.62
N VAL A 51 -0.30 0.15 -0.76
CA VAL A 51 -1.60 0.45 -0.15
C VAL A 51 -1.49 1.64 0.79
N PHE A 52 -0.38 1.80 1.51
CA PHE A 52 -0.12 3.01 2.29
C PHE A 52 -0.14 4.26 1.39
N CYS A 53 0.52 4.20 0.24
CA CYS A 53 0.53 5.34 -0.70
C CYS A 53 -0.86 5.67 -1.23
N LEU A 54 -1.67 4.66 -1.53
CA LEU A 54 -3.04 4.84 -1.97
C LEU A 54 -3.90 5.50 -0.87
N TYR A 55 -3.73 5.04 0.35
CA TYR A 55 -4.42 5.64 1.50
C TYR A 55 -3.95 7.08 1.75
N ALA A 56 -2.65 7.29 1.73
CA ALA A 56 -2.04 8.60 2.04
C ALA A 56 -2.47 9.69 1.05
N GLU A 57 -2.60 9.34 -0.23
CA GLU A 57 -3.04 10.32 -1.23
C GLU A 57 -4.50 10.73 -1.06
N ASP A 58 -5.35 9.82 -0.59
CA ASP A 58 -6.77 10.10 -0.37
C ASP A 58 -7.03 10.75 0.99
N ALA A 59 -6.25 10.39 2.00
CA ALA A 59 -6.42 10.89 3.37
C ALA A 59 -5.72 12.22 3.66
N GLY A 60 -5.08 12.80 2.65
CA GLY A 60 -4.39 14.09 2.79
C GLY A 60 -3.02 14.02 3.46
N ILE A 61 -2.49 12.82 3.71
CA ILE A 61 -1.18 12.63 4.36
C ILE A 61 -0.05 13.18 3.48
N PHE A 62 -0.17 13.02 2.16
CA PHE A 62 0.82 13.55 1.21
C PHE A 62 0.64 15.05 0.94
N GLY A 63 -0.42 15.68 1.43
CA GLY A 63 -0.71 17.10 1.28
C GLY A 63 -1.65 17.42 0.13
N LYS A 64 -1.53 16.75 -1.00
CA LYS A 64 -2.38 16.95 -2.18
C LYS A 64 -3.00 15.63 -2.60
N HIS A 65 -4.29 15.66 -2.93
CA HIS A 65 -5.01 14.47 -3.40
C HIS A 65 -4.39 13.95 -4.70
N GLY A 66 -4.28 12.63 -4.81
CA GLY A 66 -3.82 11.98 -6.03
C GLY A 66 -2.33 12.08 -6.32
N MET A 67 -1.52 12.48 -5.37
CA MET A 67 -0.06 12.67 -5.59
C MET A 67 0.63 11.40 -6.03
N PHE A 68 0.29 10.27 -5.44
CA PHE A 68 0.89 8.98 -5.80
C PHE A 68 0.48 8.56 -7.20
N HIS A 69 -0.81 8.68 -7.51
CA HIS A 69 -1.35 8.42 -8.85
C HIS A 69 -0.65 9.28 -9.91
N ASP A 70 -0.59 10.59 -9.67
CA ASP A 70 -0.01 11.54 -10.62
C ASP A 70 1.47 11.31 -10.84
N TYR A 71 2.19 10.91 -9.81
CA TYR A 71 3.60 10.56 -9.92
C TYR A 71 3.80 9.30 -10.75
N LEU A 72 3.10 8.21 -10.39
CA LEU A 72 3.34 6.91 -11.01
C LEU A 72 2.83 6.83 -12.45
N ARG A 73 1.76 7.52 -12.78
CA ARG A 73 1.18 7.51 -14.14
C ARG A 73 2.10 8.08 -15.20
N GLN A 74 3.11 8.83 -14.82
CA GLN A 74 4.10 9.38 -15.76
C GLN A 74 4.97 8.31 -16.41
N PHE A 75 5.02 7.13 -15.81
CA PHE A 75 5.95 6.08 -16.20
C PHE A 75 5.22 4.94 -16.91
N GLU A 76 5.88 4.36 -17.91
CA GLU A 76 5.45 3.10 -18.49
C GLU A 76 5.69 1.97 -17.49
N ALA A 77 5.00 0.84 -17.67
CA ALA A 77 5.12 -0.32 -16.78
C ALA A 77 6.58 -0.75 -16.58
N LYS A 78 7.37 -0.77 -17.65
CA LYS A 78 8.79 -1.15 -17.61
C LYS A 78 9.65 -0.24 -16.75
N SER A 79 9.22 1.00 -16.50
CA SER A 79 9.94 1.99 -15.70
C SER A 79 9.38 2.15 -14.29
N ALA A 80 8.22 1.55 -14.00
CA ALA A 80 7.52 1.73 -12.73
C ALA A 80 8.33 1.23 -11.54
N ARG A 81 9.03 0.10 -11.69
CA ARG A 81 9.91 -0.44 -10.64
C ARG A 81 10.91 0.61 -10.16
N LYS A 82 11.62 1.22 -11.08
CA LYS A 82 12.64 2.23 -10.79
C LYS A 82 12.03 3.46 -10.14
N ALA A 83 10.88 3.90 -10.65
CA ALA A 83 10.15 5.05 -10.10
C ALA A 83 9.72 4.79 -8.66
N LEU A 84 9.27 3.59 -8.34
CA LEU A 84 8.89 3.22 -6.97
C LEU A 84 10.08 3.15 -6.03
N ILE A 85 11.20 2.63 -6.48
CA ILE A 85 12.44 2.59 -5.68
C ILE A 85 12.84 4.02 -5.29
N GLU A 86 12.82 4.96 -6.24
CA GLU A 86 13.14 6.36 -5.98
C GLU A 86 12.14 6.99 -5.00
N LEU A 87 10.84 6.74 -5.19
CA LEU A 87 9.81 7.26 -4.30
C LEU A 87 10.00 6.74 -2.86
N PHE A 88 10.24 5.45 -2.71
CA PHE A 88 10.41 4.84 -1.39
C PHE A 88 11.63 5.42 -0.65
N GLN A 89 12.70 5.70 -1.36
CA GLN A 89 13.88 6.36 -0.79
C GLN A 89 13.55 7.77 -0.29
N VAL A 90 12.79 8.52 -1.08
CA VAL A 90 12.38 9.88 -0.72
C VAL A 90 11.46 9.87 0.51
N LEU A 91 10.51 8.95 0.55
CA LEU A 91 9.58 8.83 1.69
C LEU A 91 10.30 8.47 3.00
N ASP A 92 11.48 7.86 2.92
CA ASP A 92 12.30 7.51 4.09
C ASP A 92 13.31 8.59 4.46
N GLN A 93 13.35 9.72 3.78
CA GLN A 93 14.31 10.79 4.00
C GLN A 93 13.63 12.06 4.49
N LYS A 94 14.19 12.66 5.53
CA LYS A 94 13.83 14.02 5.92
C LYS A 94 14.34 15.00 4.87
N ASP A 95 13.72 16.19 4.77
CA ASP A 95 14.12 17.20 3.80
C ASP A 95 15.61 17.51 3.85
N SER A 96 16.18 17.57 5.05
CA SER A 96 17.62 17.86 5.25
C SER A 96 18.54 16.75 4.71
N GLU A 97 18.04 15.55 4.52
CA GLU A 97 18.80 14.39 4.05
C GLU A 97 18.69 14.19 2.55
N ARG A 98 17.76 14.91 1.90
CA ARG A 98 17.48 14.74 0.47
C ARG A 98 18.49 15.46 -0.41
N ASP A 99 18.70 14.91 -1.59
CA ASP A 99 19.48 15.54 -2.66
C ASP A 99 18.85 16.92 -2.97
N PRO A 100 19.63 18.02 -2.92
CA PRO A 100 19.10 19.35 -3.23
C PRO A 100 18.65 19.50 -4.69
N TYR A 101 19.06 18.59 -5.56
CA TYR A 101 18.68 18.57 -6.98
C TYR A 101 17.59 17.56 -7.29
N LEU A 102 16.91 17.06 -6.27
CA LEU A 102 15.80 16.10 -6.44
C LEU A 102 14.68 16.71 -7.29
N ASP A 103 14.10 15.92 -8.18
CA ASP A 103 12.98 16.35 -9.02
C ASP A 103 11.84 16.89 -8.14
N GLU A 104 11.19 17.96 -8.61
CA GLU A 104 10.13 18.65 -7.86
C GLU A 104 8.99 17.71 -7.48
N ASP A 105 8.62 16.80 -8.38
CA ASP A 105 7.55 15.82 -8.13
C ASP A 105 7.87 14.93 -6.94
N LEU A 106 9.11 14.47 -6.82
CA LEU A 106 9.57 13.67 -5.68
C LEU A 106 9.75 14.52 -4.43
N ALA A 107 10.31 15.72 -4.58
CA ALA A 107 10.55 16.62 -3.45
C ALA A 107 9.25 17.06 -2.75
N ALA A 108 8.13 17.02 -3.44
CA ALA A 108 6.82 17.38 -2.89
C ALA A 108 6.29 16.35 -1.88
N PHE A 109 6.77 15.10 -1.92
CA PHE A 109 6.34 14.07 -0.97
C PHE A 109 6.94 14.31 0.41
N PRO A 110 6.16 14.12 1.49
CA PRO A 110 6.67 14.29 2.84
C PRO A 110 7.51 13.11 3.29
N TYR A 111 8.29 13.30 4.35
CA TYR A 111 8.94 12.21 5.06
C TYR A 111 7.87 11.39 5.81
N VAL A 112 7.90 10.07 5.66
CA VAL A 112 7.02 9.16 6.38
C VAL A 112 7.80 8.55 7.55
N ASN A 113 7.47 8.97 8.76
CA ASN A 113 8.08 8.48 9.98
C ASN A 113 7.61 7.04 10.28
N GLY A 114 8.40 6.26 11.00
CA GLY A 114 8.02 4.93 11.47
C GLY A 114 8.67 3.76 10.77
N GLY A 115 9.56 4.00 9.81
CA GLY A 115 10.40 2.95 9.20
C GLY A 115 9.73 2.08 8.16
N LEU A 116 8.52 2.41 7.70
CA LEU A 116 7.84 1.63 6.67
C LEU A 116 8.65 1.53 5.38
N PHE A 117 9.38 2.59 5.03
CA PHE A 117 10.17 2.68 3.81
C PHE A 117 11.68 2.50 4.05
N ALA A 118 12.08 2.09 5.26
CA ALA A 118 13.50 2.05 5.65
C ALA A 118 14.27 0.90 5.02
N ASP A 119 13.65 -0.27 4.80
CA ASP A 119 14.34 -1.43 4.25
C ASP A 119 14.48 -1.29 2.74
N GLU A 120 15.71 -1.08 2.28
CA GLU A 120 16.05 -0.94 0.86
C GLU A 120 16.26 -2.29 0.17
N ASN A 121 16.29 -3.38 0.93
CA ASN A 121 16.63 -4.70 0.42
C ASN A 121 15.44 -5.54 -0.03
N ILE A 122 14.23 -4.98 -0.01
CA ILE A 122 13.08 -5.71 -0.52
C ILE A 122 13.22 -5.91 -2.04
N GLU A 123 12.87 -7.10 -2.49
CA GLU A 123 12.85 -7.43 -3.91
C GLU A 123 11.57 -6.87 -4.53
N ILE A 124 11.72 -5.93 -5.47
CA ILE A 124 10.62 -5.36 -6.24
C ILE A 124 10.73 -5.90 -7.66
N PRO A 125 9.74 -6.64 -8.16
CA PRO A 125 9.80 -7.20 -9.51
C PRO A 125 9.47 -6.16 -10.56
N ASN A 126 9.67 -6.50 -11.82
CA ASN A 126 9.19 -5.66 -12.91
C ASN A 126 7.67 -5.61 -12.92
N PHE A 127 7.11 -4.46 -13.25
CA PHE A 127 5.67 -4.26 -13.33
C PHE A 127 5.16 -4.54 -14.74
N THR A 128 3.88 -4.85 -14.83
CA THR A 128 3.16 -5.10 -16.08
C THR A 128 2.03 -4.08 -16.26
N GLU A 129 1.47 -4.03 -17.46
CA GLU A 129 0.29 -3.20 -17.72
C GLU A 129 -0.90 -3.60 -16.82
N GLU A 130 -1.05 -4.89 -16.54
CA GLU A 130 -2.08 -5.38 -15.61
C GLU A 130 -1.91 -4.78 -14.23
N ILE A 131 -0.68 -4.78 -13.70
CA ILE A 131 -0.39 -4.20 -12.38
C ILE A 131 -0.67 -2.69 -12.37
N MET A 132 -0.24 -2.00 -13.43
CA MET A 132 -0.44 -0.55 -13.55
C MET A 132 -1.93 -0.21 -13.62
N ASP A 133 -2.72 -0.98 -14.35
CA ASP A 133 -4.17 -0.78 -14.43
C ASP A 133 -4.85 -0.97 -13.07
N ILE A 134 -4.51 -2.04 -12.35
CA ILE A 134 -5.06 -2.28 -11.01
C ILE A 134 -4.69 -1.13 -10.08
N LEU A 135 -3.43 -0.75 -10.08
CA LEU A 135 -2.89 0.25 -9.15
C LEU A 135 -3.40 1.66 -9.44
N LEU A 136 -3.37 2.08 -10.69
CA LEU A 136 -3.71 3.46 -11.08
C LEU A 136 -5.20 3.69 -11.28
N GLU A 137 -5.91 2.73 -11.87
CA GLU A 137 -7.33 2.90 -12.16
C GLU A 137 -8.21 2.31 -11.06
N LYS A 138 -8.15 1.02 -10.82
CA LYS A 138 -9.04 0.33 -9.90
C LYS A 138 -8.82 0.71 -8.44
N ALA A 139 -7.57 0.78 -8.02
CA ALA A 139 -7.21 1.03 -6.63
C ALA A 139 -6.98 2.52 -6.33
N SER A 140 -6.68 3.35 -7.32
CA SER A 140 -6.47 4.79 -7.10
C SER A 140 -7.66 5.62 -7.57
N ALA A 141 -7.90 5.67 -8.89
CA ALA A 141 -8.93 6.54 -9.45
C ALA A 141 -10.35 6.13 -9.05
N ASP A 142 -10.63 4.83 -9.01
CA ASP A 142 -11.99 4.30 -8.82
C ASP A 142 -12.34 3.98 -7.36
N PHE A 143 -11.42 4.16 -6.43
CA PHE A 143 -11.65 3.80 -5.03
C PHE A 143 -11.10 4.88 -4.09
N ASP A 144 -11.89 5.25 -3.08
CA ASP A 144 -11.50 6.23 -2.07
C ASP A 144 -11.12 5.53 -0.76
N TRP A 145 -9.82 5.50 -0.48
CA TRP A 145 -9.28 4.87 0.74
C TRP A 145 -9.58 5.67 1.99
N SER A 146 -9.89 6.97 1.89
CA SER A 146 -10.21 7.82 3.04
C SER A 146 -11.52 7.43 3.72
N GLU A 147 -12.39 6.66 3.04
CA GLU A 147 -13.62 6.13 3.63
C GLU A 147 -13.36 5.01 4.63
N ILE A 148 -12.16 4.47 4.67
CA ILE A 148 -11.78 3.40 5.58
C ILE A 148 -11.17 4.02 6.85
N SER A 149 -11.69 3.63 8.02
CA SER A 149 -11.07 4.04 9.28
C SER A 149 -9.68 3.40 9.43
N PRO A 150 -8.74 4.03 10.16
CA PRO A 150 -7.43 3.42 10.41
C PRO A 150 -7.50 2.02 11.02
N THR A 151 -8.49 1.77 11.87
CA THR A 151 -8.72 0.45 12.47
C THR A 151 -9.08 -0.60 11.41
N ILE A 152 -10.00 -0.27 10.53
CA ILE A 152 -10.43 -1.18 9.46
C ILE A 152 -9.33 -1.35 8.43
N PHE A 153 -8.57 -0.31 8.17
CA PHE A 153 -7.40 -0.37 7.29
C PHE A 153 -6.38 -1.41 7.79
N GLY A 154 -6.07 -1.38 9.09
CA GLY A 154 -5.21 -2.39 9.71
C GLY A 154 -5.78 -3.80 9.59
N ALA A 155 -7.10 -3.93 9.75
CA ALA A 155 -7.82 -5.19 9.58
C ALA A 155 -7.67 -5.77 8.17
N VAL A 156 -7.84 -4.93 7.16
CA VAL A 156 -7.70 -5.33 5.76
C VAL A 156 -6.27 -5.80 5.49
N PHE A 157 -5.28 -5.11 6.02
CA PHE A 157 -3.89 -5.50 5.91
C PHE A 157 -3.64 -6.89 6.48
N GLU A 158 -4.04 -7.09 7.73
CA GLU A 158 -3.80 -8.36 8.42
C GLU A 158 -4.47 -9.53 7.69
N SER A 159 -5.73 -9.38 7.33
CA SER A 159 -6.48 -10.47 6.70
C SER A 159 -6.01 -10.77 5.28
N THR A 160 -5.55 -9.77 4.55
CA THR A 160 -5.18 -9.94 3.14
C THR A 160 -3.71 -10.30 2.94
N LEU A 161 -2.83 -9.77 3.79
CA LEU A 161 -1.39 -9.92 3.64
C LEU A 161 -0.77 -10.94 4.60
N ASN A 162 -1.54 -11.45 5.55
CA ASN A 162 -1.07 -12.51 6.44
C ASN A 162 -0.93 -13.82 5.64
N PRO A 163 0.26 -14.44 5.63
CA PRO A 163 0.49 -15.68 4.89
C PRO A 163 -0.43 -16.82 5.29
N GLU A 164 -0.77 -16.93 6.58
CA GLU A 164 -1.67 -17.97 7.09
C GLU A 164 -3.10 -17.80 6.56
N THR A 165 -3.59 -16.56 6.55
CA THR A 165 -4.93 -16.24 6.05
C THR A 165 -5.01 -16.51 4.55
N ARG A 166 -3.94 -16.23 3.80
CA ARG A 166 -3.92 -16.48 2.36
C ARG A 166 -3.86 -17.97 2.02
N ARG A 167 -3.16 -18.77 2.81
CA ARG A 167 -3.07 -20.22 2.62
C ARG A 167 -4.42 -20.93 2.81
N SER A 168 -5.28 -20.41 3.67
CA SER A 168 -6.60 -20.96 3.91
C SER A 168 -7.64 -20.61 2.85
N GLY A 169 -7.24 -19.87 1.80
CA GLY A 169 -8.06 -19.65 0.61
C GLY A 169 -9.21 -18.67 0.77
N GLY A 170 -9.24 -17.90 1.84
CA GLY A 170 -10.32 -16.95 2.05
C GLY A 170 -9.94 -15.76 2.90
N MET A 171 -10.53 -14.62 2.60
CA MET A 171 -10.57 -13.51 3.53
C MET A 171 -11.48 -13.91 4.68
N HIS A 172 -10.92 -14.58 5.66
CA HIS A 172 -11.63 -14.77 6.91
C HIS A 172 -11.50 -13.48 7.71
N TYR A 173 -12.61 -12.89 8.05
CA TYR A 173 -12.67 -11.92 9.10
C TYR A 173 -12.27 -12.60 10.41
N THR A 174 -10.98 -12.68 10.65
CA THR A 174 -10.53 -12.85 12.02
C THR A 174 -11.08 -11.69 12.79
N SER A 175 -11.66 -11.98 13.94
CA SER A 175 -12.34 -10.99 14.75
C SER A 175 -11.57 -9.67 14.77
N ILE A 176 -12.28 -8.59 14.57
CA ILE A 176 -11.78 -7.21 14.68
C ILE A 176 -10.93 -7.04 15.94
N GLU A 177 -11.18 -7.80 16.99
CA GLU A 177 -10.44 -7.79 18.25
C GLU A 177 -8.99 -8.27 18.12
N ASN A 178 -8.73 -9.31 17.33
CA ASN A 178 -7.36 -9.82 17.11
C ASN A 178 -6.54 -8.89 16.22
N ILE A 179 -7.21 -8.18 15.34
CA ILE A 179 -6.58 -7.21 14.46
C ILE A 179 -6.19 -5.96 15.22
N HIS A 180 -6.98 -5.54 16.20
CA HIS A 180 -6.70 -4.41 17.08
C HIS A 180 -5.38 -4.57 17.86
N LYS A 181 -5.03 -5.79 18.27
CA LYS A 181 -3.87 -6.01 19.14
C LYS A 181 -2.53 -5.91 18.41
N VAL A 182 -2.48 -6.24 17.12
CA VAL A 182 -1.22 -6.37 16.38
C VAL A 182 -0.87 -5.12 15.58
N ASN A 183 -1.86 -4.36 15.12
CA ASN A 183 -1.65 -3.31 14.12
C ASN A 183 -1.82 -1.88 14.59
N LEU A 184 -2.40 -1.65 15.77
CA LEU A 184 -2.60 -0.29 16.28
C LEU A 184 -1.27 0.43 16.52
N SER A 185 -0.24 -0.27 16.98
CA SER A 185 1.08 0.32 17.19
C SER A 185 1.78 0.65 15.85
N MET A 186 1.66 -0.23 14.86
CA MET A 186 2.21 0.02 13.53
C MET A 186 1.48 1.17 12.82
N LEU A 187 0.15 1.16 12.87
CA LEU A 187 -0.67 2.23 12.27
C LEU A 187 -0.44 3.57 12.95
N ASN A 188 -0.34 3.61 14.28
CA ASN A 188 -0.03 4.83 15.02
C ASN A 188 1.35 5.38 14.65
N ASN A 189 2.32 4.50 14.37
CA ASN A 189 3.64 4.91 13.91
C ASN A 189 3.60 5.44 12.46
N TRP A 190 2.71 4.92 11.62
CA TRP A 190 2.59 5.36 10.23
C TRP A 190 1.84 6.69 10.11
N PHE A 191 0.87 6.95 11.00
CA PHE A 191 0.00 8.13 10.92
C PHE A 191 0.37 9.25 11.93
N SER A 192 1.38 9.02 12.73
CA SER A 192 1.90 10.07 13.59
C SER A 192 3.03 10.81 12.90
#